data_a4ff9763d889921472769a8f96df7690
#
_entry.id   a4ff9763d889921472769a8f96df7690
#
_cell.length_a   1.000
_cell.length_b   1.000
_cell.length_c   1.000
_cell.angle_alpha   90.00
_cell.angle_beta   90.00
_cell.angle_gamma   90.00
#
_symmetry.space_group_name_H-M   'P 1'
#
loop_
_entity.id
_entity.type
_entity.pdbx_description
1 polymer ?
#
loop_
_entity_poly.entity_id
_entity_poly.type
_entity_poly.pdbx_seq_one_letter_code
_entity_poly.pdbx_strand_id
1 'polypeptide(L)'
;MSDFFHPKLQAVESLAPYRLRTTWTTGEVLDVNIEAVLRGIPALTNLLDPHVFSKVHLAEWGHGIEWFDAELGADNVYAWAKEQAGEVSHQMFDSWMHRNGLSLNTAADALGISRRMVSYYRTAQKAIPRAIWLACLGWEATRPKPKTLPRALPTAKEYALAHA
;
A
#
# COMPACT_ATOMS: atom_id res chain seq x y z
N MET A 1 19.36 2.50 6.58
CA MET A 1 18.09 1.81 6.26
C MET A 1 17.46 2.47 5.04
N SER A 2 17.07 1.67 4.07
CA SER A 2 16.33 2.18 2.91
C SER A 2 14.89 2.45 3.30
N ASP A 3 14.38 3.64 3.01
CA ASP A 3 12.97 3.98 3.16
C ASP A 3 12.16 3.68 1.90
N PHE A 4 12.80 3.03 0.93
CA PHE A 4 12.21 2.75 -0.37
C PHE A 4 11.65 1.34 -0.45
N PHE A 5 10.61 1.18 -1.25
CA PHE A 5 10.04 -0.11 -1.60
C PHE A 5 11.13 -1.07 -2.12
N HIS A 6 11.21 -2.26 -1.52
CA HIS A 6 12.34 -3.17 -1.71
C HIS A 6 12.16 -4.18 -2.86
N PRO A 7 11.00 -4.87 -3.03
CA PRO A 7 10.82 -5.82 -4.12
C PRO A 7 10.91 -5.17 -5.49
N LYS A 8 11.45 -5.93 -6.45
CA LYS A 8 11.51 -5.52 -7.85
C LYS A 8 10.83 -6.56 -8.72
N LEU A 9 10.27 -6.13 -9.84
CA LEU A 9 9.70 -7.00 -10.84
C LEU A 9 10.80 -7.68 -11.65
N GLN A 10 10.67 -8.98 -11.86
CA GLN A 10 11.52 -9.77 -12.75
C GLN A 10 10.84 -10.14 -14.04
N ALA A 11 9.51 -10.26 -14.03
CA ALA A 11 8.72 -10.57 -15.20
C ALA A 11 7.28 -10.07 -15.05
N VAL A 12 6.64 -9.78 -16.16
CA VAL A 12 5.22 -9.47 -16.24
C VAL A 12 4.62 -10.14 -17.49
N GLU A 13 3.43 -10.69 -17.34
CA GLU A 13 2.67 -11.33 -18.41
C GLU A 13 1.22 -10.85 -18.33
N SER A 14 0.67 -10.42 -19.47
CA SER A 14 -0.74 -10.06 -19.53
C SER A 14 -1.61 -11.31 -19.60
N LEU A 15 -2.67 -11.31 -18.81
CA LEU A 15 -3.72 -12.34 -18.83
C LEU A 15 -5.06 -11.68 -19.13
N ALA A 16 -5.90 -12.33 -19.93
CA ALA A 16 -7.23 -11.80 -20.21
C ALA A 16 -8.19 -12.09 -19.04
N PRO A 17 -9.15 -11.17 -18.74
CA PRO A 17 -9.16 -9.75 -19.09
C PRO A 17 -8.50 -8.90 -18.01
N TYR A 18 -7.66 -7.97 -18.37
CA TYR A 18 -7.06 -6.94 -17.48
C TYR A 18 -6.34 -7.46 -16.25
N ARG A 19 -5.80 -8.66 -16.34
CA ARG A 19 -5.00 -9.28 -15.28
C ARG A 19 -3.54 -9.35 -15.71
N LEU A 20 -2.68 -9.25 -14.72
CA LEU A 20 -1.23 -9.35 -14.90
C LEU A 20 -0.71 -10.44 -13.98
N ARG A 21 0.16 -11.30 -14.51
CA ARG A 21 0.98 -12.19 -13.71
C ARG A 21 2.33 -11.55 -13.53
N THR A 22 2.72 -11.35 -12.28
CA THR A 22 3.94 -10.65 -11.91
C THR A 22 4.87 -11.57 -11.15
N THR A 23 6.15 -11.58 -11.52
CA THR A 23 7.20 -12.33 -10.84
C THR A 23 8.13 -11.34 -10.17
N TRP A 24 8.44 -11.59 -8.91
CA TRP A 24 9.15 -10.66 -8.05
C TRP A 24 10.48 -11.20 -7.56
N THR A 25 11.42 -10.30 -7.20
CA THR A 25 12.72 -10.65 -6.61
C THR A 25 12.59 -11.38 -5.27
N THR A 26 11.43 -11.31 -4.63
CA THR A 26 11.10 -12.09 -3.42
C THR A 26 10.91 -13.59 -3.69
N GLY A 27 10.81 -13.98 -4.95
CA GLY A 27 10.44 -15.33 -5.38
C GLY A 27 8.94 -15.52 -5.54
N GLU A 28 8.12 -14.53 -5.19
CA GLU A 28 6.67 -14.60 -5.33
C GLU A 28 6.25 -14.46 -6.79
N VAL A 29 5.22 -15.21 -7.18
CA VAL A 29 4.47 -15.02 -8.43
C VAL A 29 3.05 -14.64 -8.04
N LEU A 30 2.64 -13.43 -8.40
CA LEU A 30 1.36 -12.85 -7.99
C LEU A 30 0.55 -12.43 -9.20
N ASP A 31 -0.72 -12.82 -9.21
CA ASP A 31 -1.69 -12.34 -10.19
C ASP A 31 -2.41 -11.12 -9.61
N VAL A 32 -2.64 -10.12 -10.45
CA VAL A 32 -3.34 -8.90 -10.06
C VAL A 32 -4.32 -8.49 -11.14
N ASN A 33 -5.55 -8.15 -10.74
CA ASN A 33 -6.55 -7.57 -11.63
C ASN A 33 -6.48 -6.05 -11.50
N ILE A 34 -6.21 -5.36 -12.60
CA ILE A 34 -6.08 -3.89 -12.63
C ILE A 34 -7.23 -3.19 -13.37
N GLU A 35 -8.32 -3.88 -13.67
CA GLU A 35 -9.45 -3.28 -14.39
C GLU A 35 -9.98 -2.02 -13.69
N ALA A 36 -10.17 -2.08 -12.37
CA ALA A 36 -10.65 -0.94 -11.61
C ALA A 36 -9.70 0.27 -11.68
N VAL A 37 -8.40 0.02 -11.69
CA VAL A 37 -7.37 1.06 -11.84
C VAL A 37 -7.46 1.69 -13.23
N LEU A 38 -7.59 0.87 -14.27
CA LEU A 38 -7.69 1.35 -15.66
C LEU A 38 -8.94 2.21 -15.87
N ARG A 39 -10.06 1.83 -15.26
CA ARG A 39 -11.32 2.57 -15.36
C ARG A 39 -11.33 3.83 -14.50
N GLY A 40 -10.60 3.83 -13.40
CA GLY A 40 -10.56 4.93 -12.44
C GLY A 40 -9.61 6.07 -12.80
N ILE A 41 -8.65 5.84 -13.70
CA ILE A 41 -7.65 6.84 -14.09
C ILE A 41 -7.83 7.17 -15.57
N PRO A 42 -8.29 8.39 -15.90
CA PRO A 42 -8.56 8.78 -17.31
C PRO A 42 -7.38 8.54 -18.25
N ALA A 43 -6.16 8.78 -17.80
CA ALA A 43 -4.94 8.58 -18.60
C ALA A 43 -4.67 7.11 -18.97
N LEU A 44 -5.35 6.15 -18.34
CA LEU A 44 -5.15 4.72 -18.55
C LEU A 44 -6.28 4.04 -19.33
N THR A 45 -7.29 4.79 -19.75
CA THR A 45 -8.48 4.21 -20.39
C THR A 45 -8.20 3.55 -21.73
N ASN A 46 -7.16 3.96 -22.46
CA ASN A 46 -6.73 3.30 -23.68
C ASN A 46 -6.24 1.87 -23.45
N LEU A 47 -5.80 1.53 -22.24
CA LEU A 47 -5.38 0.18 -21.84
C LEU A 47 -6.56 -0.79 -21.68
N LEU A 48 -7.79 -0.29 -21.74
CA LEU A 48 -8.99 -1.14 -21.77
C LEU A 48 -9.13 -1.87 -23.11
N ASP A 49 -8.44 -1.42 -24.17
CA ASP A 49 -8.30 -2.20 -25.40
C ASP A 49 -7.39 -3.41 -25.13
N PRO A 50 -7.87 -4.66 -25.27
CA PRO A 50 -7.09 -5.85 -24.98
C PRO A 50 -5.80 -5.95 -25.79
N HIS A 51 -5.78 -5.44 -27.01
CA HIS A 51 -4.59 -5.44 -27.85
C HIS A 51 -3.51 -4.51 -27.28
N VAL A 52 -3.90 -3.32 -26.83
CA VAL A 52 -3.00 -2.37 -26.18
C VAL A 52 -2.52 -2.94 -24.85
N PHE A 53 -3.42 -3.47 -24.03
CA PHE A 53 -3.11 -4.08 -22.74
C PHE A 53 -2.05 -5.20 -22.87
N SER A 54 -2.13 -6.01 -23.92
CA SER A 54 -1.20 -7.12 -24.15
C SER A 54 0.25 -6.68 -24.41
N LYS A 55 0.49 -5.41 -24.67
CA LYS A 55 1.82 -4.85 -24.92
C LYS A 55 2.60 -4.49 -23.64
N VAL A 56 2.10 -4.87 -22.49
CA VAL A 56 2.77 -4.62 -21.20
C VAL A 56 4.20 -5.19 -21.20
N HIS A 57 5.11 -4.44 -20.62
CA HIS A 57 6.51 -4.86 -20.40
C HIS A 57 7.06 -4.23 -19.12
N LEU A 58 8.21 -4.73 -18.68
CA LEU A 58 8.86 -4.19 -17.50
C LEU A 58 9.43 -2.79 -17.77
N ALA A 59 9.23 -1.90 -16.81
CA ALA A 59 9.98 -0.65 -16.75
C ALA A 59 11.45 -0.92 -16.36
N GLU A 60 12.29 0.07 -16.56
CA GLU A 60 13.71 -0.02 -16.26
C GLU A 60 13.96 -0.46 -14.81
N TRP A 61 14.90 -1.39 -14.61
CA TRP A 61 15.30 -1.92 -13.30
C TRP A 61 14.19 -2.65 -12.53
N GLY A 62 13.07 -2.99 -13.17
CA GLY A 62 11.95 -3.64 -12.49
C GLY A 62 11.21 -2.75 -11.51
N HIS A 63 11.33 -1.42 -11.65
CA HIS A 63 10.65 -0.46 -10.78
C HIS A 63 9.18 -0.24 -11.13
N GLY A 64 8.69 -0.83 -12.19
CA GLY A 64 7.32 -0.72 -12.61
C GLY A 64 7.01 -1.58 -13.83
N ILE A 65 5.79 -1.42 -14.31
CA ILE A 65 5.34 -1.96 -15.59
C ILE A 65 4.91 -0.81 -16.48
N GLU A 66 5.13 -0.95 -17.75
CA GLU A 66 4.81 0.13 -18.69
C GLU A 66 4.21 -0.38 -19.99
N TRP A 67 3.49 0.49 -20.61
CA TRP A 67 3.00 0.43 -21.98
C TRP A 67 3.60 1.62 -22.72
N PHE A 68 3.31 1.75 -23.99
CA PHE A 68 3.88 2.82 -24.82
C PHE A 68 3.75 4.24 -24.20
N ASP A 69 2.59 4.52 -23.59
CA ASP A 69 2.24 5.85 -23.06
C ASP A 69 1.77 5.86 -21.60
N ALA A 70 1.98 4.76 -20.88
CA ALA A 70 1.52 4.62 -19.50
C ALA A 70 2.47 3.77 -18.68
N GLU A 71 2.54 4.06 -17.39
CA GLU A 71 3.37 3.35 -16.42
C GLU A 71 2.62 3.18 -15.10
N LEU A 72 2.84 2.03 -14.45
CA LEU A 72 2.41 1.77 -13.08
C LEU A 72 3.61 1.37 -12.23
N GLY A 73 3.79 2.01 -11.09
CA GLY A 73 4.89 1.72 -10.18
C GLY A 73 4.78 0.32 -9.56
N ALA A 74 5.93 -0.33 -9.39
CA ALA A 74 6.01 -1.66 -8.81
C ALA A 74 5.40 -1.73 -7.41
N ASP A 75 5.57 -0.70 -6.59
CA ASP A 75 5.03 -0.62 -5.23
C ASP A 75 3.49 -0.72 -5.21
N ASN A 76 2.82 -0.01 -6.10
CA ASN A 76 1.36 -0.08 -6.23
C ASN A 76 0.91 -1.45 -6.73
N VAL A 77 1.56 -1.96 -7.76
CA VAL A 77 1.22 -3.27 -8.34
C VAL A 77 1.38 -4.39 -7.30
N TYR A 78 2.47 -4.36 -6.53
CA TYR A 78 2.72 -5.33 -5.46
C TYR A 78 1.65 -5.25 -4.37
N ALA A 79 1.31 -4.04 -3.92
CA ALA A 79 0.29 -3.83 -2.90
C ALA A 79 -1.07 -4.37 -3.37
N TRP A 80 -1.51 -4.03 -4.57
CA TRP A 80 -2.79 -4.51 -5.12
C TRP A 80 -2.81 -6.04 -5.23
N ALA A 81 -1.72 -6.64 -5.70
CA ALA A 81 -1.62 -8.09 -5.81
C ALA A 81 -1.72 -8.80 -4.46
N LYS A 82 -1.02 -8.30 -3.44
CA LYS A 82 -1.07 -8.83 -2.07
C LYS A 82 -2.46 -8.69 -1.47
N GLU A 83 -3.08 -7.53 -1.62
CA GLU A 83 -4.42 -7.25 -1.10
C GLU A 83 -5.48 -8.14 -1.76
N GLN A 84 -5.40 -8.33 -3.07
CA GLN A 84 -6.31 -9.24 -3.79
C GLN A 84 -6.12 -10.70 -3.40
N ALA A 85 -4.91 -11.07 -2.99
CA ALA A 85 -4.63 -12.41 -2.44
C ALA A 85 -5.09 -12.57 -0.98
N GLY A 86 -5.68 -11.53 -0.38
CA GLY A 86 -6.13 -11.56 1.02
C GLY A 86 -5.00 -11.37 2.03
N GLU A 87 -3.87 -10.86 1.60
CA GLU A 87 -2.71 -10.62 2.43
C GLU A 87 -2.55 -9.14 2.79
N VAL A 88 -1.75 -8.85 3.79
CA VAL A 88 -1.48 -7.48 4.22
C VAL A 88 -0.40 -6.87 3.33
N SER A 89 -0.72 -5.75 2.67
CA SER A 89 0.27 -5.02 1.88
C SER A 89 1.10 -4.06 2.73
N HIS A 90 2.29 -3.72 2.25
CA HIS A 90 3.13 -2.69 2.86
C HIS A 90 2.42 -1.32 2.87
N GLN A 91 1.56 -1.04 1.89
CA GLN A 91 0.80 0.20 1.82
C GLN A 91 -0.31 0.26 2.88
N MET A 92 -0.95 -0.86 3.22
CA MET A 92 -1.89 -0.93 4.34
C MET A 92 -1.18 -0.57 5.65
N PHE A 93 0.02 -1.10 5.86
CA PHE A 93 0.83 -0.83 7.04
C PHE A 93 1.29 0.65 7.08
N ASP A 94 1.79 1.17 5.98
CA ASP A 94 2.20 2.58 5.87
C ASP A 94 1.02 3.52 6.11
N SER A 95 -0.16 3.21 5.58
CA SER A 95 -1.39 3.97 5.82
C SER A 95 -1.80 3.95 7.29
N TRP A 96 -1.67 2.81 7.97
CA TRP A 96 -1.90 2.72 9.42
C TRP A 96 -0.96 3.65 10.20
N MET A 97 0.32 3.67 9.86
CA MET A 97 1.28 4.59 10.48
C MET A 97 0.90 6.04 10.21
N HIS A 98 0.59 6.38 8.97
CA HIS A 98 0.27 7.74 8.54
C HIS A 98 -0.97 8.32 9.24
N ARG A 99 -2.09 7.58 9.21
CA ARG A 99 -3.34 8.05 9.81
C ARG A 99 -3.27 8.16 11.33
N ASN A 100 -2.32 7.46 11.94
CA ASN A 100 -2.10 7.51 13.39
C ASN A 100 -0.92 8.42 13.80
N GLY A 101 -0.28 9.09 12.84
CA GLY A 101 0.83 10.00 13.10
C GLY A 101 2.06 9.30 13.69
N LEU A 102 2.30 8.05 13.34
CA LEU A 102 3.38 7.24 13.90
C LEU A 102 4.68 7.39 13.11
N SER A 103 5.77 7.57 13.84
CA SER A 103 7.13 7.43 13.32
C SER A 103 7.56 5.95 13.37
N LEU A 104 8.75 5.64 12.85
CA LEU A 104 9.32 4.29 13.00
C LEU A 104 9.45 3.89 14.47
N ASN A 105 9.91 4.81 15.34
CA ASN A 105 10.06 4.55 16.76
C ASN A 105 8.72 4.35 17.47
N THR A 106 7.76 5.22 17.22
CA THR A 106 6.46 5.14 17.91
C THR A 106 5.61 3.97 17.41
N ALA A 107 5.72 3.60 16.15
CA ALA A 107 5.11 2.37 15.63
C ALA A 107 5.74 1.11 16.26
N ALA A 108 7.07 1.10 16.42
CA ALA A 108 7.77 0.02 17.10
C ALA A 108 7.30 -0.14 18.55
N ASP A 109 7.17 0.96 19.27
CA ASP A 109 6.65 0.97 20.64
C ASP A 109 5.21 0.49 20.70
N ALA A 110 4.36 0.95 19.78
CA ALA A 110 2.95 0.57 19.73
C ALA A 110 2.75 -0.94 19.52
N LEU A 111 3.60 -1.56 18.71
CA LEU A 111 3.50 -2.97 18.35
C LEU A 111 4.38 -3.90 19.20
N GLY A 112 5.28 -3.33 19.99
CA GLY A 112 6.24 -4.14 20.77
C GLY A 112 7.27 -4.86 19.91
N ILE A 113 7.68 -4.27 18.78
CA ILE A 113 8.68 -4.83 17.85
C ILE A 113 9.83 -3.83 17.65
N SER A 114 10.90 -4.28 17.00
CA SER A 114 12.04 -3.41 16.73
C SER A 114 11.71 -2.36 15.64
N ARG A 115 12.39 -1.21 15.70
CA ARG A 115 12.35 -0.20 14.65
C ARG A 115 12.74 -0.77 13.28
N ARG A 116 13.74 -1.64 13.26
CA ARG A 116 14.17 -2.33 12.03
C ARG A 116 13.04 -3.14 11.41
N MET A 117 12.27 -3.85 12.22
CA MET A 117 11.14 -4.65 11.74
C MET A 117 10.03 -3.76 11.17
N VAL A 118 9.74 -2.63 11.79
CA VAL A 118 8.78 -1.63 11.25
C VAL A 118 9.24 -1.17 9.86
N SER A 119 10.51 -0.85 9.68
CA SER A 119 11.07 -0.47 8.38
C SER A 119 10.92 -1.59 7.34
N TYR A 120 11.16 -2.83 7.72
CA TYR A 120 11.01 -3.98 6.82
C TYR A 120 9.56 -4.17 6.34
N TYR A 121 8.59 -3.98 7.23
CA TYR A 121 7.18 -4.07 6.86
C TYR A 121 6.74 -2.91 5.97
N ARG A 122 7.19 -1.71 6.27
CA ARG A 122 6.85 -0.50 5.51
C ARG A 122 7.39 -0.52 4.09
N THR A 123 8.54 -1.15 3.87
CA THR A 123 9.22 -1.21 2.57
C THR A 123 8.98 -2.51 1.82
N ALA A 124 8.15 -3.41 2.34
CA ALA A 124 7.91 -4.75 1.81
C ALA A 124 9.17 -5.63 1.76
N GLN A 125 10.20 -5.31 2.54
CA GLN A 125 11.39 -6.16 2.65
C GLN A 125 11.06 -7.48 3.36
N LYS A 126 10.06 -7.47 4.24
CA LYS A 126 9.47 -8.66 4.85
C LYS A 126 7.97 -8.63 4.75
N ALA A 127 7.37 -9.81 4.56
CA ALA A 127 5.93 -9.96 4.60
C ALA A 127 5.39 -9.65 6.00
N ILE A 128 4.23 -9.02 6.06
CA ILE A 128 3.58 -8.64 7.32
C ILE A 128 2.71 -9.82 7.77
N PRO A 129 3.01 -10.45 8.91
CA PRO A 129 2.14 -11.49 9.46
C PRO A 129 0.75 -10.94 9.78
N ARG A 130 -0.26 -11.78 9.58
CA ARG A 130 -1.63 -11.40 9.94
C ARG A 130 -1.76 -10.95 11.39
N ALA A 131 -1.02 -11.59 12.31
CA ALA A 131 -1.02 -11.20 13.72
C ALA A 131 -0.54 -9.77 13.95
N ILE A 132 0.45 -9.31 13.20
CA ILE A 132 0.93 -7.92 13.27
C ILE A 132 -0.15 -6.96 12.78
N TRP A 133 -0.87 -7.30 11.71
CA TRP A 133 -1.96 -6.45 11.23
C TRP A 133 -3.10 -6.36 12.24
N LEU A 134 -3.45 -7.48 12.83
CA LEU A 134 -4.47 -7.50 13.90
C LEU A 134 -4.01 -6.66 15.11
N ALA A 135 -2.72 -6.68 15.44
CA ALA A 135 -2.15 -5.81 16.47
C ALA A 135 -2.25 -4.32 16.09
N CYS A 136 -2.01 -3.97 14.83
CA CYS A 136 -2.19 -2.60 14.34
C CYS A 136 -3.63 -2.12 14.55
N LEU A 137 -4.60 -2.93 14.13
CA LEU A 137 -6.02 -2.61 14.26
C LEU A 137 -6.46 -2.55 15.72
N GLY A 138 -5.98 -3.47 16.54
CA GLY A 138 -6.27 -3.51 17.98
C GLY A 138 -5.71 -2.29 18.70
N TRP A 139 -4.48 -1.91 18.41
CA TRP A 139 -3.87 -0.71 18.96
C TRP A 139 -4.64 0.56 18.57
N GLU A 140 -5.02 0.67 17.30
CA GLU A 140 -5.80 1.82 16.80
C GLU A 140 -7.16 1.93 17.49
N ALA A 141 -7.83 0.80 17.72
CA ALA A 141 -9.13 0.76 18.37
C ALA A 141 -9.07 1.11 19.87
N THR A 142 -7.95 0.79 20.52
CA THR A 142 -7.81 0.90 21.99
C THR A 142 -6.96 2.08 22.43
N ARG A 143 -6.27 2.75 21.51
CA ARG A 143 -5.40 3.87 21.87
C ARG A 143 -6.19 5.00 22.54
N PRO A 144 -5.59 5.71 23.54
CA PRO A 144 -6.19 6.92 24.08
C PRO A 144 -6.32 7.96 22.94
N LYS A 145 -7.50 8.55 22.79
CA LYS A 145 -7.65 9.68 21.86
C LYS A 145 -6.75 10.82 22.33
N PRO A 146 -5.89 11.38 21.48
CA PRO A 146 -5.04 12.48 21.88
C PRO A 146 -5.92 13.67 22.31
N LYS A 147 -5.64 14.24 23.45
CA LYS A 147 -6.21 15.51 23.91
C LYS A 147 -5.53 16.64 23.13
N THR A 148 -5.79 16.74 21.85
CA THR A 148 -5.29 17.83 21.04
C THR A 148 -6.23 19.02 21.16
N LEU A 149 -5.67 20.19 21.49
CA LEU A 149 -6.43 21.43 21.37
C LEU A 149 -6.77 21.63 19.87
N PRO A 150 -8.01 21.93 19.54
CA PRO A 150 -8.36 22.27 18.16
C PRO A 150 -7.55 23.49 17.71
N ARG A 151 -7.19 23.54 16.43
CA ARG A 151 -6.43 24.65 15.84
C ARG A 151 -7.15 25.99 15.98
N ALA A 152 -8.47 25.97 16.00
CA ALA A 152 -9.32 27.11 16.35
C ALA A 152 -10.10 26.71 17.60
N LEU A 153 -10.12 27.55 18.61
CA LEU A 153 -10.93 27.30 19.80
C LEU A 153 -12.40 27.40 19.40
N PRO A 154 -13.19 26.34 19.61
CA PRO A 154 -14.62 26.40 19.35
C PRO A 154 -15.28 27.36 20.34
N THR A 155 -16.40 27.96 19.92
CA THR A 155 -17.27 28.68 20.85
C THR A 155 -17.79 27.72 21.92
N ALA A 156 -18.21 28.24 23.06
CA ALA A 156 -18.78 27.43 24.14
C ALA A 156 -19.95 26.56 23.65
N LYS A 157 -20.76 27.10 22.72
CA LYS A 157 -21.89 26.38 22.12
C LYS A 157 -21.43 25.21 21.25
N GLU A 158 -20.43 25.43 20.40
CA GLU A 158 -19.87 24.37 19.55
C GLU A 158 -19.19 23.29 20.37
N TYR A 159 -18.47 23.68 21.42
CA TYR A 159 -17.86 22.75 22.34
C TYR A 159 -18.90 21.89 23.06
N ALA A 160 -19.97 22.49 23.55
CA ALA A 160 -21.05 21.78 24.23
C ALA A 160 -21.76 20.79 23.29
N LEU A 161 -21.98 21.14 22.02
CA LEU A 161 -22.59 20.25 21.00
C LEU A 161 -21.69 19.06 20.65
N ALA A 162 -20.38 19.24 20.61
CA ALA A 162 -19.41 18.20 20.31
C ALA A 162 -19.23 17.19 21.45
N HIS A 163 -19.58 17.56 22.69
CA HIS A 163 -19.35 16.76 23.91
C HIS A 163 -20.65 16.40 24.66
N ALA A 164 -21.77 16.67 24.01
CA ALA A 164 -23.09 16.30 24.57
C ALA A 164 -23.32 14.79 24.54
#